data_1226d647d7d54e37d7ca14a28222e153
#
_entry.id   1226d647d7d54e37d7ca14a28222e153
#
_cell.length_a   1.000
_cell.length_b   1.000
_cell.length_c   1.000
_cell.angle_alpha   90.00
_cell.angle_beta   90.00
_cell.angle_gamma   90.00
#
_symmetry.space_group_name_H-M   'P 1'
#
loop_
_entity.id
_entity.type
_entity.pdbx_description
1 polymer ?
#
loop_
_entity_poly.entity_id
_entity_poly.type
_entity_poly.pdbx_seq_one_letter_code
_entity_poly.pdbx_strand_id
1 'polypeptide(L)'
;MKKIFTLALLALATIATNAQTKHTVNVWVDGQKTTIENVDSLTFTEDEKPEPAMEYVDLGLSVKWATCNLGATKDDEIGNYYAWGETEPKVEYSENTWKFNSENRTKYNDDDNKLVLDPEDDAATVALGADWRMPDYTELEELMQ
;
A
#
# COMPACT_ATOMS: atom_id res chain seq x y z
N MET A 1 -21.76 2.21 15.48
CA MET A 1 -20.87 1.85 16.60
C MET A 1 -19.80 0.91 16.04
N LYS A 2 -18.59 1.42 15.84
CA LYS A 2 -17.46 0.60 15.36
C LYS A 2 -16.98 -0.27 16.52
N LYS A 3 -17.10 -1.59 16.40
CA LYS A 3 -16.54 -2.53 17.37
C LYS A 3 -15.04 -2.67 17.09
N ILE A 4 -14.23 -2.18 18.02
CA ILE A 4 -12.78 -2.41 18.00
C ILE A 4 -12.55 -3.82 18.53
N PHE A 5 -12.01 -4.70 17.68
CA PHE A 5 -11.61 -6.04 18.10
C PHE A 5 -10.20 -5.97 18.67
N THR A 6 -10.07 -6.22 19.95
CA THR A 6 -8.77 -6.41 20.59
C THR A 6 -8.48 -7.91 20.62
N LEU A 7 -7.55 -8.37 19.77
CA LEU A 7 -7.03 -9.73 19.83
C LEU A 7 -5.96 -9.77 20.92
N ALA A 8 -6.28 -10.36 22.08
CA ALA A 8 -5.28 -10.64 23.11
C ALA A 8 -4.65 -12.00 22.85
N LEU A 9 -3.45 -12.02 22.30
CA LEU A 9 -2.65 -13.21 22.10
C LEU A 9 -1.76 -13.44 23.34
N LEU A 10 -2.04 -14.45 24.14
CA LEU A 10 -1.17 -14.92 25.20
C LEU A 10 -0.38 -16.13 24.69
N ALA A 11 0.84 -15.90 24.21
CA ALA A 11 1.76 -16.97 23.83
C ALA A 11 2.65 -17.36 25.01
N LEU A 12 2.50 -18.56 25.52
CA LEU A 12 3.42 -19.16 26.49
C LEU A 12 4.39 -20.07 25.70
N ALA A 13 5.62 -19.62 25.51
CA ALA A 13 6.66 -20.43 24.88
C ALA A 13 7.43 -21.20 25.96
N THR A 14 7.36 -22.54 25.94
CA THR A 14 8.29 -23.42 26.67
C THR A 14 9.26 -24.04 25.68
N ILE A 15 10.54 -23.81 25.89
CA ILE A 15 11.62 -24.43 25.10
C ILE A 15 11.88 -25.83 25.69
N ALA A 16 11.67 -26.88 24.91
CA ALA A 16 12.11 -28.22 25.22
C ALA A 16 12.72 -28.88 23.98
N THR A 17 13.85 -29.52 24.18
CA THR A 17 14.74 -30.15 23.21
C THR A 17 14.14 -31.44 22.63
N ASN A 18 14.20 -31.57 21.28
CA ASN A 18 14.10 -32.80 20.50
C ASN A 18 12.88 -33.74 20.72
N ALA A 19 11.67 -33.18 20.70
CA ALA A 19 10.47 -33.88 20.27
C ALA A 19 9.63 -32.86 19.47
N GLN A 20 9.05 -33.31 18.38
CA GLN A 20 8.11 -32.48 17.61
C GLN A 20 6.93 -32.16 18.54
N THR A 21 7.01 -31.01 19.20
CA THR A 21 5.98 -30.55 20.15
C THR A 21 4.82 -30.02 19.33
N LYS A 22 3.77 -30.79 19.23
CA LYS A 22 2.50 -30.32 18.67
C LYS A 22 1.87 -29.34 19.63
N HIS A 23 1.56 -28.16 19.13
CA HIS A 23 0.97 -27.09 19.92
C HIS A 23 -0.55 -27.07 19.77
N THR A 24 -1.25 -26.70 20.85
CA THR A 24 -2.68 -26.45 20.83
C THR A 24 -2.89 -24.94 20.84
N VAL A 25 -3.61 -24.42 19.87
CA VAL A 25 -3.95 -22.99 19.77
C VAL A 25 -5.43 -22.80 20.10
N ASN A 26 -5.71 -21.91 21.03
CA ASN A 26 -7.07 -21.50 21.37
C ASN A 26 -7.32 -20.10 20.78
N VAL A 27 -8.32 -19.99 19.92
CA VAL A 27 -8.75 -18.73 19.30
C VAL A 27 -10.11 -18.35 19.86
N TRP A 28 -10.27 -17.11 20.29
CA TRP A 28 -11.54 -16.54 20.71
C TRP A 28 -12.02 -15.50 19.70
N VAL A 29 -13.20 -15.71 19.14
CA VAL A 29 -13.87 -14.75 18.24
C VAL A 29 -15.28 -14.55 18.80
N ASP A 30 -15.67 -13.31 19.05
CA ASP A 30 -16.98 -12.94 19.59
C ASP A 30 -17.39 -13.74 20.86
N GLY A 31 -16.41 -14.01 21.72
CA GLY A 31 -16.62 -14.80 22.95
C GLY A 31 -16.73 -16.30 22.75
N GLN A 32 -16.65 -16.80 21.53
CA GLN A 32 -16.61 -18.22 21.21
C GLN A 32 -15.17 -18.71 21.15
N LYS A 33 -14.91 -19.85 21.81
CA LYS A 33 -13.59 -20.49 21.80
C LYS A 33 -13.53 -21.57 20.74
N THR A 34 -12.54 -21.49 19.85
CA THR A 34 -12.16 -22.58 18.93
C THR A 34 -10.79 -23.10 19.34
N THR A 35 -10.65 -24.40 19.48
CA THR A 35 -9.39 -25.06 19.81
C THR A 35 -8.87 -25.79 18.57
N ILE A 36 -7.63 -25.50 18.16
CA ILE A 36 -6.93 -26.14 17.05
C ILE A 36 -5.80 -26.96 17.66
N GLU A 37 -5.85 -28.25 17.47
CA GLU A 37 -4.84 -29.18 17.99
C GLU A 37 -3.81 -29.57 16.93
N ASN A 38 -2.64 -29.99 17.37
CA ASN A 38 -1.54 -30.46 16.50
C ASN A 38 -1.02 -29.40 15.50
N VAL A 39 -0.89 -28.18 15.95
CA VAL A 39 -0.36 -27.06 15.13
C VAL A 39 1.17 -27.15 15.11
N ASP A 40 1.75 -27.34 13.94
CA ASP A 40 3.22 -27.39 13.74
C ASP A 40 3.81 -25.98 13.55
N SER A 41 3.05 -25.07 12.94
CA SER A 41 3.43 -23.66 12.75
C SER A 41 2.21 -22.76 12.73
N LEU A 42 2.37 -21.51 13.16
CA LEU A 42 1.35 -20.50 13.07
C LEU A 42 1.88 -19.34 12.20
N THR A 43 1.22 -19.08 11.09
CA THR A 43 1.51 -17.94 10.24
C THR A 43 0.34 -16.98 10.37
N PHE A 44 0.61 -15.75 10.77
CA PHE A 44 -0.36 -14.68 10.72
C PHE A 44 -0.18 -13.98 9.37
N THR A 45 -1.17 -14.14 8.50
CA THR A 45 -1.36 -13.23 7.39
C THR A 45 -2.42 -12.24 7.84
N GLU A 46 -2.13 -10.95 7.82
CA GLU A 46 -3.22 -9.99 7.75
C GLU A 46 -3.96 -10.32 6.45
N ASP A 47 -5.23 -10.75 6.57
CA ASP A 47 -6.11 -10.69 5.40
C ASP A 47 -6.15 -9.21 5.03
N GLU A 48 -5.43 -8.85 3.99
CA GLU A 48 -5.61 -7.55 3.36
C GLU A 48 -7.10 -7.48 3.03
N LYS A 49 -7.85 -6.74 3.86
CA LYS A 49 -9.18 -6.32 3.48
C LYS A 49 -8.99 -5.72 2.09
N PRO A 50 -9.62 -6.26 1.05
CA PRO A 50 -9.47 -5.62 -0.25
C PRO A 50 -9.85 -4.16 -0.04
N GLU A 51 -8.86 -3.28 -0.15
CA GLU A 51 -9.11 -1.84 -0.21
C GLU A 51 -10.16 -1.68 -1.31
N PRO A 52 -11.21 -0.89 -1.06
CA PRO A 52 -12.19 -0.66 -2.10
C PRO A 52 -11.44 -0.19 -3.34
N ALA A 53 -11.61 -0.90 -4.44
CA ALA A 53 -10.96 -0.55 -5.69
C ALA A 53 -11.21 0.93 -5.95
N MET A 54 -10.14 1.69 -6.24
CA MET A 54 -10.26 3.12 -6.52
C MET A 54 -11.30 3.31 -7.63
N GLU A 55 -12.31 4.12 -7.36
CA GLU A 55 -13.30 4.46 -8.37
C GLU A 55 -12.74 5.48 -9.37
N TYR A 56 -13.26 5.45 -10.58
CA TYR A 56 -12.85 6.41 -11.62
C TYR A 56 -14.06 7.17 -12.18
N VAL A 57 -13.78 8.33 -12.73
CA VAL A 57 -14.72 9.15 -13.49
C VAL A 57 -14.24 9.28 -14.94
N ASP A 58 -15.18 9.17 -15.87
CA ASP A 58 -14.96 9.44 -17.28
C ASP A 58 -15.38 10.90 -17.55
N LEU A 59 -14.39 11.77 -17.74
CA LEU A 59 -14.59 13.19 -18.04
C LEU A 59 -14.67 13.49 -19.54
N GLY A 60 -14.63 12.43 -20.39
CA GLY A 60 -14.54 12.59 -21.84
C GLY A 60 -13.16 13.01 -22.34
N LEU A 61 -12.13 12.89 -21.48
CA LEU A 61 -10.73 13.17 -21.77
C LEU A 61 -10.03 11.92 -22.33
N SER A 62 -8.74 12.04 -22.64
CA SER A 62 -7.95 10.94 -23.20
C SER A 62 -7.84 9.75 -22.25
N VAL A 63 -7.86 10.00 -20.93
CA VAL A 63 -7.82 9.00 -19.87
C VAL A 63 -8.93 9.22 -18.85
N LYS A 64 -9.25 8.18 -18.09
CA LYS A 64 -10.14 8.25 -16.94
C LYS A 64 -9.37 8.67 -15.70
N TRP A 65 -10.04 9.37 -14.80
CA TRP A 65 -9.43 9.92 -13.60
C TRP A 65 -9.96 9.25 -12.34
N ALA A 66 -9.12 9.14 -11.32
CA ALA A 66 -9.57 8.72 -10.01
C ALA A 66 -10.58 9.74 -9.43
N THR A 67 -11.56 9.25 -8.67
CA THR A 67 -12.56 10.12 -8.01
C THR A 67 -12.00 10.88 -6.83
N CYS A 68 -10.84 10.48 -6.31
CA CYS A 68 -10.14 11.16 -5.22
C CYS A 68 -8.62 10.98 -5.35
N ASN A 69 -7.86 11.74 -4.58
CA ASN A 69 -6.41 11.63 -4.52
C ASN A 69 -5.96 10.31 -3.90
N LEU A 70 -4.79 9.83 -4.29
CA LEU A 70 -4.19 8.62 -3.72
C LEU A 70 -4.02 8.76 -2.21
N GLY A 71 -4.53 7.78 -1.46
CA GLY A 71 -4.57 7.80 0.00
C GLY A 71 -5.76 8.55 0.61
N ALA A 72 -6.63 9.16 -0.22
CA ALA A 72 -7.91 9.70 0.20
C ALA A 72 -9.03 8.65 0.07
N THR A 73 -10.11 8.85 0.81
CA THR A 73 -11.33 8.03 0.74
C THR A 73 -12.53 8.82 0.23
N LYS A 74 -12.35 10.13 0.01
CA LYS A 74 -13.37 11.07 -0.48
C LYS A 74 -12.72 12.11 -1.38
N ASP A 75 -13.55 12.73 -2.21
CA ASP A 75 -13.17 13.75 -3.18
C ASP A 75 -12.68 15.08 -2.56
N ASP A 76 -13.07 15.38 -1.33
CA ASP A 76 -12.68 16.57 -0.57
C ASP A 76 -11.42 16.37 0.31
N GLU A 77 -10.85 15.18 0.34
CA GLU A 77 -9.64 14.86 1.08
C GLU A 77 -8.38 15.08 0.24
N ILE A 78 -7.32 15.56 0.88
CA ILE A 78 -6.05 15.85 0.20
C ILE A 78 -5.33 14.55 -0.21
N GLY A 79 -5.51 13.45 0.55
CA GLY A 79 -4.76 12.21 0.36
C GLY A 79 -3.31 12.31 0.85
N ASN A 80 -2.46 11.49 0.27
CA ASN A 80 -1.04 11.43 0.62
C ASN A 80 -0.20 12.28 -0.35
N TYR A 81 0.92 12.78 0.14
CA TYR A 81 1.95 13.39 -0.69
C TYR A 81 3.02 12.37 -1.03
N TYR A 82 3.47 12.39 -2.27
CA TYR A 82 4.56 11.54 -2.75
C TYR A 82 5.62 12.41 -3.42
N ALA A 83 6.90 12.13 -3.21
CA ALA A 83 7.92 12.69 -4.06
C ALA A 83 7.89 11.98 -5.42
N TRP A 84 8.16 12.69 -6.49
CA TRP A 84 8.13 12.11 -7.84
C TRP A 84 9.09 10.91 -7.95
N GLY A 85 8.58 9.75 -8.38
CA GLY A 85 9.31 8.50 -8.44
C GLY A 85 9.46 7.75 -7.11
N GLU A 86 8.74 8.16 -6.08
CA GLU A 86 8.66 7.45 -4.80
C GLU A 86 7.24 6.94 -4.57
N THR A 87 7.12 5.75 -4.02
CA THR A 87 5.85 5.03 -3.87
C THR A 87 5.31 5.04 -2.44
N GLU A 88 6.08 5.61 -1.50
CA GLU A 88 5.69 5.75 -0.11
C GLU A 88 5.69 7.22 0.33
N PRO A 89 4.69 7.66 1.10
CA PRO A 89 4.71 8.98 1.72
C PRO A 89 5.81 9.07 2.77
N LYS A 90 6.36 10.27 2.98
CA LYS A 90 7.41 10.50 3.95
C LYS A 90 7.19 11.79 4.74
N VAL A 91 7.94 11.97 5.82
CA VAL A 91 7.81 13.12 6.73
C VAL A 91 8.49 14.37 6.18
N GLU A 92 9.59 14.19 5.45
CA GLU A 92 10.39 15.29 4.92
C GLU A 92 10.56 15.15 3.40
N TYR A 93 10.22 16.21 2.67
CA TYR A 93 10.34 16.31 1.22
C TYR A 93 11.40 17.37 0.90
N SER A 94 12.63 16.92 0.67
CA SER A 94 13.76 17.76 0.31
C SER A 94 14.63 17.07 -0.74
N GLU A 95 15.52 17.81 -1.38
CA GLU A 95 16.51 17.24 -2.30
C GLU A 95 17.33 16.12 -1.64
N ASN A 96 17.70 16.27 -0.38
CA ASN A 96 18.52 15.29 0.34
C ASN A 96 17.75 13.99 0.66
N THR A 97 16.43 14.06 0.76
CA THR A 97 15.57 12.89 1.08
C THR A 97 14.95 12.26 -0.16
N TRP A 98 15.12 12.88 -1.32
CA TRP A 98 14.56 12.38 -2.56
C TRP A 98 15.39 11.22 -3.13
N LYS A 99 14.73 10.13 -3.55
CA LYS A 99 15.36 8.91 -4.08
C LYS A 99 16.24 9.19 -5.32
N PHE A 100 15.80 10.10 -6.19
CA PHE A 100 16.47 10.45 -7.44
C PHE A 100 17.13 11.84 -7.37
N ASN A 101 17.66 12.23 -6.23
CA ASN A 101 18.36 13.48 -6.04
C ASN A 101 19.59 13.59 -6.97
N SER A 102 20.18 14.77 -7.04
CA SER A 102 21.29 15.08 -7.96
C SER A 102 22.52 14.18 -7.77
N GLU A 103 22.71 13.60 -6.59
CA GLU A 103 23.84 12.72 -6.28
C GLU A 103 23.58 11.25 -6.65
N ASN A 104 22.30 10.82 -6.63
CA ASN A 104 21.89 9.41 -6.77
C ASN A 104 20.98 9.15 -7.98
N ARG A 105 20.90 10.07 -8.93
CA ARG A 105 20.01 9.97 -10.08
C ARG A 105 20.46 8.89 -11.06
N THR A 106 19.93 7.68 -10.86
CA THR A 106 20.20 6.51 -11.74
C THR A 106 19.18 6.34 -12.85
N LYS A 107 18.02 7.01 -12.75
CA LYS A 107 16.93 7.03 -13.74
C LYS A 107 16.40 8.47 -13.91
N TYR A 108 15.61 8.70 -14.93
CA TYR A 108 14.91 9.97 -15.20
C TYR A 108 15.88 11.14 -15.35
N ASN A 109 16.91 10.92 -16.11
CA ASN A 109 17.98 11.87 -16.40
C ASN A 109 18.18 12.06 -17.93
N ASP A 110 19.16 12.85 -18.31
CA ASP A 110 19.40 13.15 -19.72
C ASP A 110 19.89 11.93 -20.52
N ASP A 111 20.38 10.87 -19.85
CA ASP A 111 20.89 9.67 -20.50
C ASP A 111 19.75 8.73 -20.93
N ASP A 112 18.70 8.59 -20.08
CA ASP A 112 17.58 7.70 -20.37
C ASP A 112 16.38 8.42 -21.00
N ASN A 113 16.31 9.75 -20.94
CA ASN A 113 15.26 10.60 -21.48
C ASN A 113 13.83 10.18 -21.03
N LYS A 114 13.69 9.54 -19.85
CA LYS A 114 12.40 9.12 -19.33
C LYS A 114 11.66 10.30 -18.69
N LEU A 115 10.48 10.58 -19.22
CA LEU A 115 9.58 11.62 -18.71
C LEU A 115 8.36 11.04 -17.96
N VAL A 116 8.17 9.74 -18.06
CA VAL A 116 7.09 8.98 -17.39
C VAL A 116 7.72 7.99 -16.45
N LEU A 117 7.13 7.80 -15.29
CA LEU A 117 7.62 6.85 -14.28
C LEU A 117 7.54 5.40 -14.78
N ASP A 118 8.56 4.62 -14.45
CA ASP A 118 8.45 3.16 -14.55
C ASP A 118 7.40 2.66 -13.52
N PRO A 119 6.68 1.56 -13.78
CA PRO A 119 5.61 1.08 -12.89
C PRO A 119 6.03 0.87 -11.43
N GLU A 120 7.26 0.46 -11.19
CA GLU A 120 7.82 0.26 -9.86
C GLU A 120 8.14 1.55 -9.10
N ASP A 121 8.18 2.68 -9.78
CA ASP A 121 8.44 4.01 -9.23
C ASP A 121 7.18 4.89 -9.24
N ASP A 122 6.06 4.37 -9.72
CA ASP A 122 4.77 5.07 -9.80
C ASP A 122 3.89 4.71 -8.61
N ALA A 123 3.62 5.69 -7.75
CA ALA A 123 2.84 5.48 -6.52
C ALA A 123 1.41 4.98 -6.81
N ALA A 124 0.77 5.44 -7.88
CA ALA A 124 -0.57 5.00 -8.24
C ALA A 124 -0.56 3.54 -8.74
N THR A 125 0.41 3.18 -9.59
CA THR A 125 0.58 1.80 -10.06
C THR A 125 0.86 0.84 -8.91
N VAL A 126 1.75 1.21 -8.00
CA VAL A 126 2.13 0.34 -6.87
C VAL A 126 0.97 0.17 -5.88
N ALA A 127 0.23 1.24 -5.58
CA ALA A 127 -0.86 1.19 -4.61
C ALA A 127 -2.17 0.61 -5.16
N LEU A 128 -2.49 0.84 -6.43
CA LEU A 128 -3.80 0.55 -7.01
C LEU A 128 -3.76 -0.53 -8.09
N GLY A 129 -2.58 -0.97 -8.51
CA GLY A 129 -2.40 -1.96 -9.57
C GLY A 129 -2.12 -1.36 -10.95
N ALA A 130 -1.81 -2.26 -11.91
CA ALA A 130 -1.26 -1.88 -13.23
C ALA A 130 -2.23 -1.10 -14.15
N ASP A 131 -3.50 -1.02 -13.80
CA ASP A 131 -4.51 -0.22 -14.53
C ASP A 131 -4.45 1.27 -14.15
N TRP A 132 -3.68 1.62 -13.13
CA TRP A 132 -3.52 2.97 -12.58
C TRP A 132 -2.09 3.46 -12.76
N ARG A 133 -1.94 4.74 -12.98
CA ARG A 133 -0.63 5.41 -13.04
C ARG A 133 -0.77 6.91 -12.77
N MET A 134 0.34 7.55 -12.50
CA MET A 134 0.42 9.01 -12.48
C MET A 134 0.12 9.55 -13.89
N PRO A 135 -0.64 10.65 -14.01
CA PRO A 135 -0.85 11.29 -15.31
C PRO A 135 0.45 11.89 -15.85
N ASP A 136 0.58 11.91 -17.15
CA ASP A 136 1.65 12.64 -17.80
C ASP A 136 1.32 14.14 -17.96
N TYR A 137 2.30 14.89 -18.47
CA TYR A 137 2.15 16.35 -18.64
C TYR A 137 0.97 16.71 -19.57
N THR A 138 0.79 15.98 -20.66
CA THR A 138 -0.26 16.25 -21.65
C THR A 138 -1.64 16.00 -21.08
N GLU A 139 -1.81 14.94 -20.31
CA GLU A 139 -3.05 14.59 -19.63
C GLU A 139 -3.42 15.62 -18.55
N LEU A 140 -2.41 16.13 -17.82
CA LEU A 140 -2.63 17.24 -16.87
C LEU A 140 -3.04 18.53 -17.58
N GLU A 141 -2.43 18.85 -18.73
CA GLU A 141 -2.86 20.00 -19.54
C GLU A 141 -4.29 19.84 -20.03
N GLU A 142 -4.66 18.64 -20.47
CA GLU A 142 -6.03 18.34 -20.92
C GLU A 142 -7.05 18.49 -19.78
N LEU A 143 -6.72 18.09 -18.57
CA LEU A 143 -7.58 18.24 -17.40
C LEU A 143 -7.81 19.71 -16.99
N MET A 144 -6.85 20.60 -17.28
CA MET A 144 -6.91 22.02 -16.90
C MET A 144 -7.62 22.91 -17.93
N GLN A 145 -8.07 22.40 -19.07
CA GLN A 145 -8.79 23.14 -20.11
C GLN A 145 -10.30 23.19 -19.85
#